data_0d99749926cc8d8e9999e882d804e70d
#
_entry.id   0d99749926cc8d8e9999e882d804e70d
#
_cell.length_a   1.000
_cell.length_b   1.000
_cell.length_c   1.000
_cell.angle_alpha   90.00
_cell.angle_beta   90.00
_cell.angle_gamma   90.00
#
_symmetry.space_group_name_H-M   'P 1'
#
loop_
_entity.id
_entity.type
_entity.pdbx_description
1 polymer ?
#
loop_
_entity_poly.entity_id
_entity_poly.type
_entity_poly.pdbx_seq_one_letter_code
_entity_poly.pdbx_strand_id
1 'polypeptide(L)'
;MTRPVLILLCGIPGSGKTTYAEKMKNSYTYHLSSDAIRKELYGDENIQGNPSDVFALMQDRAIMLLNNGFDVIYDATNITRKDRASIIAKCPRVAQIECHIIWAPIETCIERDSTRERTVGKEVIDRMLKRFQAPYYDEGIDKIRVIFPDGFDMQKYIDDSTEAMRIPHDNPHHTLDIFDHCESAYKYVANNDMCDNIMALAASFHDIGKPFSYQDGEVRHFHNHPQ
;
A
#
# COMPACT_ATOMS: atom_id res chain seq x y z
N MET A 1 -24.26 19.80 6.29
CA MET A 1 -24.08 18.35 5.94
C MET A 1 -22.60 18.11 5.74
N THR A 2 -22.05 17.08 6.35
CA THR A 2 -20.66 16.66 6.11
C THR A 2 -20.52 16.15 4.66
N ARG A 3 -19.38 16.40 4.04
CA ARG A 3 -19.07 15.87 2.71
C ARG A 3 -18.98 14.34 2.80
N PRO A 4 -19.59 13.56 1.87
CA PRO A 4 -19.40 12.13 1.84
C PRO A 4 -17.96 11.78 1.53
N VAL A 5 -17.49 10.64 2.01
CA VAL A 5 -16.09 10.21 1.88
C VAL A 5 -16.00 8.93 1.05
N LEU A 6 -15.19 8.96 0.00
CA LEU A 6 -14.72 7.76 -0.69
C LEU A 6 -13.42 7.29 -0.06
N ILE A 7 -13.43 6.14 0.60
CA ILE A 7 -12.26 5.53 1.21
C ILE A 7 -11.75 4.41 0.29
N LEU A 8 -10.65 4.66 -0.40
CA LEU A 8 -9.96 3.66 -1.22
C LEU A 8 -9.05 2.83 -0.34
N LEU A 9 -9.31 1.52 -0.22
CA LEU A 9 -8.36 0.62 0.43
C LEU A 9 -7.28 0.22 -0.57
N CYS A 10 -6.02 0.42 -0.20
CA CYS A 10 -4.85 0.08 -1.02
C CYS A 10 -4.00 -0.96 -0.29
N GLY A 11 -3.69 -2.08 -0.94
CA GLY A 11 -2.86 -3.13 -0.34
C GLY A 11 -2.94 -4.46 -1.06
N ILE A 12 -1.92 -5.28 -0.89
CA ILE A 12 -1.82 -6.62 -1.49
C ILE A 12 -2.80 -7.62 -0.82
N PRO A 13 -3.09 -8.77 -1.43
CA PRO A 13 -3.85 -9.84 -0.79
C PRO A 13 -3.21 -10.23 0.55
N GLY A 14 -4.02 -10.59 1.55
CA GLY A 14 -3.53 -10.93 2.89
C GLY A 14 -3.21 -9.74 3.81
N SER A 15 -3.16 -8.50 3.32
CA SER A 15 -2.83 -7.32 4.16
C SER A 15 -3.88 -6.97 5.22
N GLY A 16 -5.12 -7.48 5.11
CA GLY A 16 -6.19 -7.24 6.11
C GLY A 16 -7.22 -6.18 5.72
N LYS A 17 -7.30 -5.79 4.44
CA LYS A 17 -8.25 -4.77 3.94
C LYS A 17 -9.69 -5.03 4.37
N THR A 18 -10.20 -6.22 4.10
CA THR A 18 -11.60 -6.56 4.42
C THR A 18 -11.87 -6.53 5.92
N THR A 19 -10.93 -7.00 6.74
CA THR A 19 -11.03 -6.92 8.21
C THR A 19 -11.08 -5.47 8.67
N TYR A 20 -10.26 -4.61 8.07
CA TYR A 20 -10.26 -3.18 8.36
C TYR A 20 -11.58 -2.52 7.91
N ALA A 21 -12.07 -2.85 6.72
CA ALA A 21 -13.34 -2.34 6.22
C ALA A 21 -14.52 -2.72 7.14
N GLU A 22 -14.57 -3.94 7.61
CA GLU A 22 -15.63 -4.40 8.52
C GLU A 22 -15.62 -3.63 9.86
N LYS A 23 -14.43 -3.31 10.40
CA LYS A 23 -14.31 -2.49 11.61
C LYS A 23 -14.77 -1.03 11.41
N MET A 24 -14.70 -0.51 10.19
CA MET A 24 -15.10 0.86 9.89
C MET A 24 -16.57 1.02 9.53
N LYS A 25 -17.29 -0.06 9.29
CA LYS A 25 -18.71 -0.02 8.95
C LYS A 25 -19.55 0.64 10.03
N ASN A 26 -20.49 1.47 9.59
CA ASN A 26 -21.52 2.05 10.44
C ASN A 26 -22.78 2.33 9.61
N SER A 27 -23.81 2.94 10.18
CA SER A 27 -25.08 3.21 9.52
C SER A 27 -25.01 4.18 8.31
N TYR A 28 -23.91 4.93 8.18
CA TYR A 28 -23.68 5.90 7.10
C TYR A 28 -22.54 5.50 6.15
N THR A 29 -21.88 4.38 6.40
CA THR A 29 -20.71 3.93 5.63
C THR A 29 -20.96 2.57 5.01
N TYR A 30 -20.95 2.50 3.68
CA TYR A 30 -21.16 1.29 2.90
C TYR A 30 -19.83 0.67 2.48
N HIS A 31 -19.70 -0.63 2.71
CA HIS A 31 -18.56 -1.42 2.25
C HIS A 31 -18.89 -2.08 0.91
N LEU A 32 -18.19 -1.70 -0.13
CA LEU A 32 -18.22 -2.32 -1.46
C LEU A 32 -16.95 -3.12 -1.67
N SER A 33 -17.08 -4.43 -1.83
CA SER A 33 -15.98 -5.35 -2.05
C SER A 33 -16.01 -5.93 -3.45
N SER A 34 -14.87 -5.96 -4.13
CA SER A 34 -14.75 -6.58 -5.46
C SER A 34 -15.06 -8.07 -5.44
N ASP A 35 -14.81 -8.75 -4.33
CA ASP A 35 -15.12 -10.17 -4.18
C ASP A 35 -16.64 -10.39 -3.97
N ALA A 36 -17.30 -9.54 -3.20
CA ALA A 36 -18.75 -9.57 -3.07
C ALA A 36 -19.47 -9.30 -4.40
N ILE A 37 -18.98 -8.35 -5.20
CA ILE A 37 -19.51 -8.07 -6.53
C ILE A 37 -19.30 -9.27 -7.49
N ARG A 38 -18.16 -9.95 -7.43
CA ARG A 38 -17.92 -11.19 -8.20
C ARG A 38 -18.91 -12.28 -7.82
N LYS A 39 -19.13 -12.48 -6.53
CA LYS A 39 -20.09 -13.47 -6.03
C LYS A 39 -21.51 -13.17 -6.54
N GLU A 40 -21.89 -11.90 -6.57
CA GLU A 40 -23.18 -11.48 -7.11
C GLU A 40 -23.31 -11.73 -8.60
N LEU A 41 -22.29 -11.35 -9.40
CA LEU A 41 -22.33 -11.46 -10.86
C LEU A 41 -22.21 -12.90 -11.38
N TYR A 42 -21.41 -13.72 -10.69
CA TYR A 42 -21.02 -15.05 -11.19
C TYR A 42 -21.41 -16.20 -10.28
N GLY A 43 -22.07 -15.91 -9.14
CA GLY A 43 -22.49 -16.94 -8.17
C GLY A 43 -21.38 -17.41 -7.22
N ASP A 44 -20.11 -17.18 -7.57
CA ASP A 44 -18.93 -17.57 -6.77
C ASP A 44 -17.85 -16.48 -6.89
N GLU A 45 -17.28 -16.07 -5.76
CA GLU A 45 -16.19 -15.09 -5.71
C GLU A 45 -14.89 -15.60 -6.33
N ASN A 46 -14.73 -16.94 -6.44
CA ASN A 46 -13.57 -17.59 -7.07
C ASN A 46 -13.58 -17.48 -8.60
N ILE A 47 -14.74 -17.24 -9.20
CA ILE A 47 -14.84 -17.02 -10.64
C ILE A 47 -14.27 -15.64 -10.97
N GLN A 48 -13.16 -15.60 -11.69
CA GLN A 48 -12.55 -14.33 -12.11
C GLN A 48 -13.50 -13.47 -12.96
N GLY A 49 -14.25 -14.10 -13.84
CA GLY A 49 -15.15 -13.41 -14.76
C GLY A 49 -14.44 -12.32 -15.57
N ASN A 50 -15.22 -11.34 -16.02
CA ASN A 50 -14.66 -10.15 -16.66
C ASN A 50 -14.38 -9.06 -15.58
N PRO A 51 -13.11 -8.72 -15.30
CA PRO A 51 -12.80 -7.67 -14.31
C PRO A 51 -13.48 -6.32 -14.62
N SER A 52 -13.66 -5.99 -15.91
CA SER A 52 -14.30 -4.72 -16.29
C SER A 52 -15.73 -4.62 -15.79
N ASP A 53 -16.50 -5.72 -15.82
CA ASP A 53 -17.90 -5.73 -15.38
C ASP A 53 -17.98 -5.60 -13.85
N VAL A 54 -17.08 -6.27 -13.13
CA VAL A 54 -16.98 -6.18 -11.67
C VAL A 54 -16.68 -4.74 -11.24
N PHE A 55 -15.68 -4.12 -11.83
CA PHE A 55 -15.29 -2.77 -11.45
C PHE A 55 -16.27 -1.71 -11.95
N ALA A 56 -16.92 -1.89 -13.11
CA ALA A 56 -17.97 -0.99 -13.57
C ALA A 56 -19.14 -0.96 -12.58
N LEU A 57 -19.68 -2.13 -12.21
CA LEU A 57 -20.77 -2.21 -11.24
C LEU A 57 -20.38 -1.66 -9.86
N MET A 58 -19.17 -1.95 -9.41
CA MET A 58 -18.66 -1.46 -8.13
C MET A 58 -18.54 0.07 -8.11
N GLN A 59 -18.03 0.66 -9.21
CA GLN A 59 -17.91 2.11 -9.37
C GLN A 59 -19.29 2.78 -9.43
N ASP A 60 -20.22 2.25 -10.21
CA ASP A 60 -21.57 2.81 -10.35
C ASP A 60 -22.30 2.85 -9.01
N ARG A 61 -22.17 1.78 -8.20
CA ARG A 61 -22.71 1.74 -6.83
C ARG A 61 -22.03 2.76 -5.91
N ALA A 62 -20.71 2.87 -5.99
CA ALA A 62 -19.97 3.85 -5.17
C ALA A 62 -20.44 5.28 -5.47
N ILE A 63 -20.57 5.62 -6.76
CA ILE A 63 -21.03 6.95 -7.20
C ILE A 63 -22.46 7.22 -6.74
N MET A 64 -23.36 6.23 -6.89
CA MET A 64 -24.74 6.34 -6.43
C MET A 64 -24.80 6.62 -4.92
N LEU A 65 -24.06 5.90 -4.10
CA LEU A 65 -24.04 6.06 -2.65
C LEU A 65 -23.47 7.43 -2.25
N LEU A 66 -22.36 7.85 -2.85
CA LEU A 66 -21.74 9.15 -2.59
C LEU A 66 -22.67 10.31 -2.97
N ASN A 67 -23.38 10.22 -4.09
CA ASN A 67 -24.39 11.22 -4.49
C ASN A 67 -25.58 11.31 -3.52
N ASN A 68 -25.87 10.22 -2.80
CA ASN A 68 -26.89 10.20 -1.75
C ASN A 68 -26.36 10.58 -0.35
N GLY A 69 -25.08 11.02 -0.26
CA GLY A 69 -24.50 11.52 0.98
C GLY A 69 -23.96 10.43 1.91
N PHE A 70 -23.80 9.20 1.43
CA PHE A 70 -23.21 8.11 2.20
C PHE A 70 -21.70 8.00 1.97
N ASP A 71 -20.97 7.61 2.99
CA ASP A 71 -19.57 7.24 2.86
C ASP A 71 -19.43 5.85 2.23
N VAL A 72 -18.36 5.66 1.46
CA VAL A 72 -18.09 4.40 0.76
C VAL A 72 -16.69 3.92 1.05
N ILE A 73 -16.57 2.69 1.55
CA ILE A 73 -15.32 1.94 1.61
C ILE A 73 -15.22 1.11 0.33
N TYR A 74 -14.25 1.43 -0.52
CA TYR A 74 -14.00 0.77 -1.80
C TYR A 74 -12.89 -0.27 -1.63
N ASP A 75 -13.27 -1.52 -1.35
CA ASP A 75 -12.38 -2.64 -1.03
C ASP A 75 -11.99 -3.41 -2.28
N ALA A 76 -10.87 -3.01 -2.84
CA ALA A 76 -10.13 -3.70 -3.89
C ALA A 76 -8.62 -3.53 -3.62
N THR A 77 -7.76 -4.12 -4.43
CA THR A 77 -6.31 -4.01 -4.21
C THR A 77 -5.78 -2.59 -4.43
N ASN A 78 -6.28 -1.88 -5.46
CA ASN A 78 -5.98 -0.47 -5.78
C ASN A 78 -4.47 -0.13 -5.74
N ILE A 79 -3.62 -1.11 -6.07
CA ILE A 79 -2.17 -1.03 -5.88
C ILE A 79 -1.45 -0.20 -6.95
N THR A 80 -2.10 0.09 -8.07
CA THR A 80 -1.52 0.93 -9.12
C THR A 80 -2.25 2.27 -9.23
N ARG A 81 -1.52 3.30 -9.68
CA ARG A 81 -2.10 4.61 -9.98
C ARG A 81 -3.26 4.50 -10.98
N LYS A 82 -3.14 3.61 -11.96
CA LYS A 82 -4.18 3.36 -12.97
C LYS A 82 -5.48 2.83 -12.33
N ASP A 83 -5.37 1.90 -11.38
CA ASP A 83 -6.53 1.32 -10.70
C ASP A 83 -7.28 2.41 -9.92
N ARG A 84 -6.56 3.25 -9.18
CA ARG A 84 -7.12 4.35 -8.41
C ARG A 84 -7.72 5.45 -9.29
N ALA A 85 -7.01 5.84 -10.35
CA ALA A 85 -7.47 6.87 -11.28
C ALA A 85 -8.85 6.56 -11.89
N SER A 86 -9.15 5.28 -12.12
CA SER A 86 -10.42 4.83 -12.71
C SER A 86 -11.65 5.24 -11.88
N ILE A 87 -11.59 5.11 -10.56
CA ILE A 87 -12.68 5.48 -9.66
C ILE A 87 -12.60 6.97 -9.27
N ILE A 88 -11.41 7.52 -9.07
CA ILE A 88 -11.20 8.93 -8.73
C ILE A 88 -11.81 9.84 -9.81
N ALA A 89 -11.56 9.54 -11.08
CA ALA A 89 -12.08 10.32 -12.21
C ALA A 89 -13.62 10.37 -12.27
N LYS A 90 -14.30 9.38 -11.71
CA LYS A 90 -15.77 9.30 -11.67
C LYS A 90 -16.37 9.84 -10.37
N CYS A 91 -15.54 10.05 -9.35
CA CYS A 91 -15.98 10.46 -8.02
C CYS A 91 -16.68 11.84 -8.07
N PRO A 92 -17.85 12.01 -7.42
CA PRO A 92 -18.52 13.30 -7.36
C PRO A 92 -17.62 14.36 -6.70
N ARG A 93 -17.59 15.57 -7.26
CA ARG A 93 -16.77 16.68 -6.72
C ARG A 93 -17.11 17.08 -5.28
N VAL A 94 -18.30 16.73 -4.81
CA VAL A 94 -18.72 16.98 -3.43
C VAL A 94 -18.10 15.99 -2.45
N ALA A 95 -17.65 14.83 -2.89
CA ALA A 95 -17.04 13.83 -2.03
C ALA A 95 -15.58 14.20 -1.72
N GLN A 96 -15.13 13.79 -0.55
CA GLN A 96 -13.73 13.75 -0.17
C GLN A 96 -13.15 12.37 -0.51
N ILE A 97 -11.91 12.32 -0.97
CA ILE A 97 -11.24 11.06 -1.33
C ILE A 97 -10.13 10.79 -0.33
N GLU A 98 -10.25 9.70 0.41
CA GLU A 98 -9.19 9.21 1.28
C GLU A 98 -8.61 7.89 0.72
N CYS A 99 -7.30 7.71 0.79
CA CYS A 99 -6.66 6.45 0.47
C CYS A 99 -6.01 5.87 1.72
N HIS A 100 -6.45 4.68 2.13
CA HIS A 100 -5.91 3.98 3.27
C HIS A 100 -5.04 2.81 2.78
N ILE A 101 -3.73 2.94 2.96
CA ILE A 101 -2.76 1.89 2.66
C ILE A 101 -2.80 0.89 3.81
N ILE A 102 -3.33 -0.30 3.57
CA ILE A 102 -3.38 -1.36 4.57
C ILE A 102 -2.09 -2.17 4.43
N TRP A 103 -1.16 -1.90 5.33
CA TRP A 103 0.16 -2.50 5.32
C TRP A 103 0.24 -3.70 6.27
N ALA A 104 0.96 -4.73 5.88
CA ALA A 104 1.39 -5.81 6.73
C ALA A 104 2.68 -6.43 6.14
N PRO A 105 3.54 -7.05 6.96
CA PRO A 105 4.71 -7.78 6.46
C PRO A 105 4.31 -8.80 5.40
N ILE A 106 5.15 -8.97 4.37
CA ILE A 106 4.84 -9.85 3.23
C ILE A 106 4.64 -11.31 3.67
N GLU A 107 5.42 -11.77 4.62
CA GLU A 107 5.33 -13.12 5.19
C GLU A 107 3.95 -13.33 5.82
N THR A 108 3.48 -12.33 6.58
CA THR A 108 2.13 -12.34 7.18
C THR A 108 1.04 -12.33 6.09
N CYS A 109 1.24 -11.61 5.00
CA CYS A 109 0.30 -11.60 3.88
C CYS A 109 0.21 -12.97 3.21
N ILE A 110 1.37 -13.62 2.97
CA ILE A 110 1.46 -14.96 2.37
C ILE A 110 0.84 -16.01 3.30
N GLU A 111 1.15 -15.97 4.58
CA GLU A 111 0.57 -16.88 5.58
C GLU A 111 -0.95 -16.76 5.62
N ARG A 112 -1.48 -15.54 5.74
CA ARG A 112 -2.92 -15.29 5.73
C ARG A 112 -3.60 -15.71 4.44
N ASP A 113 -2.94 -15.50 3.29
CA ASP A 113 -3.47 -15.94 2.00
C ASP A 113 -3.57 -17.47 1.95
N SER A 114 -2.56 -18.20 2.45
CA SER A 114 -2.52 -19.67 2.43
C SER A 114 -3.60 -20.33 3.29
N THR A 115 -4.14 -19.61 4.28
CA THR A 115 -5.20 -20.12 5.19
C THR A 115 -6.62 -19.79 4.74
N ARG A 116 -6.80 -19.05 3.63
CA ARG A 116 -8.11 -18.69 3.09
C ARG A 116 -8.67 -19.81 2.20
N GLU A 117 -9.99 -19.88 2.11
CA GLU A 117 -10.66 -20.73 1.12
C GLU A 117 -10.22 -20.39 -0.32
N ARG A 118 -10.07 -19.08 -0.60
CA ARG A 118 -9.53 -18.57 -1.86
C ARG A 118 -8.12 -18.05 -1.66
N THR A 119 -7.14 -18.75 -2.18
CA THR A 119 -5.74 -18.35 -2.21
C THR A 119 -5.38 -17.75 -3.57
N VAL A 120 -4.54 -16.74 -3.60
CA VAL A 120 -3.95 -16.22 -4.83
C VAL A 120 -2.54 -16.75 -5.04
N GLY A 121 -1.86 -17.15 -3.97
CA GLY A 121 -0.52 -17.73 -3.95
C GLY A 121 0.60 -16.70 -3.93
N LYS A 122 1.74 -17.15 -3.40
CA LYS A 122 2.95 -16.32 -3.19
C LYS A 122 3.39 -15.60 -4.47
N GLU A 123 3.43 -16.27 -5.62
CA GLU A 123 3.88 -15.68 -6.88
C GLU A 123 3.02 -14.48 -7.33
N VAL A 124 1.70 -14.56 -7.06
CA VAL A 124 0.79 -13.45 -7.38
C VAL A 124 1.00 -12.30 -6.42
N ILE A 125 1.19 -12.59 -5.12
CA ILE A 125 1.51 -11.58 -4.10
C ILE A 125 2.81 -10.86 -4.45
N ASP A 126 3.89 -11.59 -4.75
CA ASP A 126 5.18 -11.02 -5.16
C ASP A 126 5.07 -10.14 -6.41
N ARG A 127 4.30 -10.58 -7.41
CA ARG A 127 4.03 -9.79 -8.62
C ARG A 127 3.23 -8.53 -8.32
N MET A 128 2.26 -8.60 -7.42
CA MET A 128 1.47 -7.44 -7.01
C MET A 128 2.32 -6.45 -6.23
N LEU A 129 3.20 -6.92 -5.35
CA LEU A 129 4.12 -6.08 -4.61
C LEU A 129 5.08 -5.33 -5.56
N LYS A 130 5.66 -6.02 -6.56
CA LYS A 130 6.50 -5.38 -7.59
C LYS A 130 5.78 -4.32 -8.42
N ARG A 131 4.45 -4.39 -8.51
CA ARG A 131 3.61 -3.41 -9.22
C ARG A 131 3.03 -2.34 -8.31
N PHE A 132 3.28 -2.42 -7.03
CA PHE A 132 2.75 -1.46 -6.08
C PHE A 132 3.29 -0.05 -6.38
N GLN A 133 2.38 0.89 -6.49
CA GLN A 133 2.67 2.31 -6.67
C GLN A 133 2.02 3.07 -5.52
N ALA A 134 2.83 3.66 -4.67
CA ALA A 134 2.33 4.44 -3.54
C ALA A 134 1.33 5.50 -4.02
N PRO A 135 0.22 5.70 -3.30
CA PRO A 135 -0.70 6.80 -3.58
C PRO A 135 -0.03 8.15 -3.34
N TYR A 136 -0.36 9.14 -4.18
CA TYR A 136 0.10 10.51 -4.03
C TYR A 136 -1.07 11.50 -4.11
N TYR A 137 -0.91 12.66 -3.50
CA TYR A 137 -1.92 13.73 -3.49
C TYR A 137 -2.22 14.28 -4.89
N ASP A 138 -1.27 14.22 -5.82
CA ASP A 138 -1.44 14.64 -7.22
C ASP A 138 -2.39 13.74 -8.03
N GLU A 139 -2.80 12.59 -7.47
CA GLU A 139 -3.85 11.73 -8.03
C GLU A 139 -5.27 12.29 -7.78
N GLY A 140 -5.40 13.36 -6.99
CA GLY A 140 -6.68 13.92 -6.56
C GLY A 140 -7.17 13.31 -5.24
N ILE A 141 -6.27 12.77 -4.45
CA ILE A 141 -6.55 12.21 -3.11
C ILE A 141 -6.40 13.33 -2.07
N ASP A 142 -7.44 13.53 -1.25
CA ASP A 142 -7.43 14.56 -0.21
C ASP A 142 -6.65 14.14 1.04
N LYS A 143 -6.60 12.81 1.31
CA LYS A 143 -5.93 12.28 2.50
C LYS A 143 -5.36 10.88 2.27
N ILE A 144 -4.13 10.68 2.71
CA ILE A 144 -3.45 9.39 2.68
C ILE A 144 -3.17 8.95 4.12
N ARG A 145 -3.49 7.70 4.43
CA ARG A 145 -3.21 7.08 5.73
C ARG A 145 -2.49 5.75 5.52
N VAL A 146 -1.54 5.44 6.36
CA VAL A 146 -0.98 4.08 6.48
C VAL A 146 -1.57 3.43 7.72
N ILE A 147 -2.14 2.26 7.55
CA ILE A 147 -2.80 1.49 8.60
C ILE A 147 -1.99 0.22 8.83
N PHE A 148 -1.51 0.05 10.05
CA PHE A 148 -0.76 -1.12 10.47
C PHE A 148 -1.68 -2.14 11.17
N PRO A 149 -1.33 -3.43 11.19
CA PRO A 149 -2.08 -4.44 11.94
C PRO A 149 -2.14 -4.10 13.44
N ASP A 150 -3.21 -4.52 14.12
CA ASP A 150 -3.31 -4.41 15.57
C ASP A 150 -2.11 -5.14 16.22
N GLY A 151 -1.49 -4.49 17.20
CA GLY A 151 -0.30 -5.02 17.89
C GLY A 151 1.00 -4.99 17.08
N PHE A 152 1.02 -4.31 15.93
CA PHE A 152 2.26 -4.12 15.18
C PHE A 152 3.23 -3.24 15.96
N ASP A 153 4.40 -3.77 16.27
CA ASP A 153 5.48 -3.05 16.94
C ASP A 153 6.33 -2.32 15.90
N MET A 154 6.03 -1.05 15.69
CA MET A 154 6.74 -0.20 14.75
C MET A 154 8.20 -0.02 15.16
N GLN A 155 8.48 0.10 16.48
CA GLN A 155 9.85 0.30 16.93
C GLN A 155 10.70 -0.93 16.64
N LYS A 156 10.20 -2.11 16.99
CA LYS A 156 10.87 -3.37 16.65
C LYS A 156 11.10 -3.52 15.15
N TYR A 157 10.12 -3.17 14.33
CA TYR A 157 10.26 -3.24 12.86
C TYR A 157 11.35 -2.30 12.33
N ILE A 158 11.43 -1.07 12.88
CA ILE A 158 12.50 -0.12 12.54
C ILE A 158 13.86 -0.68 12.99
N ASP A 159 13.96 -1.21 14.20
CA ASP A 159 15.21 -1.76 14.75
C ASP A 159 15.70 -2.95 13.90
N ASP A 160 14.82 -3.91 13.58
CA ASP A 160 15.12 -5.06 12.74
C ASP A 160 15.55 -4.62 11.32
N SER A 161 14.88 -3.63 10.73
CA SER A 161 15.23 -3.09 9.41
C SER A 161 16.59 -2.36 9.43
N THR A 162 16.86 -1.62 10.50
CA THR A 162 18.11 -0.90 10.70
C THR A 162 19.28 -1.87 10.87
N GLU A 163 19.09 -2.96 11.64
CA GLU A 163 20.09 -4.00 11.79
C GLU A 163 20.38 -4.72 10.47
N ALA A 164 19.34 -4.97 9.65
CA ALA A 164 19.51 -5.54 8.32
C ALA A 164 20.36 -4.67 7.38
N MET A 165 20.41 -3.35 7.61
CA MET A 165 21.25 -2.41 6.84
C MET A 165 22.76 -2.49 7.20
N ARG A 166 23.14 -3.18 8.29
CA ARG A 166 24.54 -3.35 8.69
C ARG A 166 25.25 -4.41 7.85
N ILE A 167 25.18 -4.26 6.56
CA ILE A 167 25.88 -5.10 5.58
C ILE A 167 26.76 -4.22 4.69
N PRO A 168 27.96 -4.68 4.29
CA PRO A 168 28.83 -3.94 3.39
C PRO A 168 28.14 -3.68 2.05
N HIS A 169 28.43 -2.56 1.44
CA HIS A 169 28.01 -2.30 0.06
C HIS A 169 28.67 -3.25 -0.96
N ASP A 170 29.84 -3.80 -0.62
CA ASP A 170 30.70 -4.61 -1.51
C ASP A 170 30.90 -3.97 -2.89
N ASN A 171 31.08 -2.66 -2.88
CA ASN A 171 31.25 -1.84 -4.06
C ASN A 171 32.51 -0.99 -3.88
N PRO A 172 33.43 -0.92 -4.87
CA PRO A 172 34.68 -0.16 -4.74
C PRO A 172 34.48 1.35 -4.50
N HIS A 173 33.26 1.85 -4.70
CA HIS A 173 32.92 3.26 -4.48
C HIS A 173 32.38 3.57 -3.08
N HIS A 174 32.11 2.56 -2.26
CA HIS A 174 31.54 2.71 -0.91
C HIS A 174 32.42 2.00 0.12
N THR A 175 32.92 2.75 1.09
CA THR A 175 33.76 2.24 2.21
C THR A 175 32.95 1.98 3.48
N LEU A 176 31.71 2.46 3.55
CA LEU A 176 30.80 2.31 4.68
C LEU A 176 29.81 1.16 4.43
N ASP A 177 29.28 0.58 5.48
CA ASP A 177 28.09 -0.25 5.37
C ASP A 177 26.87 0.61 4.98
N ILE A 178 25.73 -0.04 4.67
CA ILE A 178 24.53 0.69 4.22
C ILE A 178 24.00 1.60 5.32
N PHE A 179 24.04 1.13 6.58
CA PHE A 179 23.58 1.94 7.72
C PHE A 179 24.42 3.19 7.92
N ASP A 180 25.75 3.04 8.00
CA ASP A 180 26.67 4.16 8.21
C ASP A 180 26.62 5.16 7.05
N HIS A 181 26.39 4.68 5.82
CA HIS A 181 26.16 5.54 4.65
C HIS A 181 24.87 6.38 4.82
N CYS A 182 23.77 5.77 5.20
CA CYS A 182 22.50 6.46 5.43
C CYS A 182 22.59 7.42 6.63
N GLU A 183 23.30 7.04 7.70
CA GLU A 183 23.53 7.92 8.86
C GLU A 183 24.36 9.14 8.47
N SER A 184 25.36 8.98 7.61
CA SER A 184 26.17 10.08 7.10
C SER A 184 25.33 11.03 6.23
N ALA A 185 24.47 10.50 5.37
CA ALA A 185 23.54 11.27 4.57
C ALA A 185 22.55 12.07 5.46
N TYR A 186 21.99 11.42 6.49
CA TYR A 186 21.14 12.08 7.48
C TYR A 186 21.86 13.25 8.16
N LYS A 187 23.07 13.05 8.68
CA LYS A 187 23.85 14.08 9.37
C LYS A 187 24.16 15.26 8.44
N TYR A 188 24.47 14.99 7.17
CA TYR A 188 24.72 16.03 6.17
C TYR A 188 23.46 16.89 5.93
N VAL A 189 22.31 16.25 5.73
CA VAL A 189 21.03 16.94 5.49
C VAL A 189 20.55 17.67 6.74
N ALA A 190 20.61 17.04 7.91
CA ALA A 190 20.15 17.62 9.18
C ALA A 190 20.95 18.83 9.63
N ASN A 191 22.22 18.96 9.21
CA ASN A 191 23.07 20.11 9.49
C ASN A 191 22.95 21.23 8.45
N ASN A 192 22.05 21.09 7.46
CA ASN A 192 21.84 22.08 6.42
C ASN A 192 20.56 22.88 6.71
N ASP A 193 20.69 24.18 7.00
CA ASP A 193 19.57 25.08 7.32
C ASP A 193 18.50 25.18 6.22
N MET A 194 18.81 24.74 4.99
CA MET A 194 17.88 24.71 3.86
C MET A 194 17.01 23.46 3.82
N CYS A 195 17.27 22.47 4.69
CA CYS A 195 16.61 21.16 4.70
C CYS A 195 15.67 21.04 5.90
N ASP A 196 14.52 20.43 5.67
CA ASP A 196 13.57 20.12 6.74
C ASP A 196 13.76 18.71 7.32
N ASN A 197 13.05 18.42 8.42
CA ASN A 197 13.10 17.11 9.09
C ASN A 197 12.65 15.95 8.18
N ILE A 198 11.78 16.22 7.19
CA ILE A 198 11.31 15.19 6.24
C ILE A 198 12.45 14.79 5.31
N MET A 199 13.21 15.79 4.82
CA MET A 199 14.39 15.53 3.98
C MET A 199 15.46 14.75 4.75
N ALA A 200 15.71 15.11 6.01
CA ALA A 200 16.65 14.40 6.87
C ALA A 200 16.19 12.93 7.10
N LEU A 201 14.90 12.72 7.37
CA LEU A 201 14.34 11.38 7.55
C LEU A 201 14.41 10.56 6.24
N ALA A 202 14.10 11.19 5.10
CA ALA A 202 14.24 10.54 3.80
C ALA A 202 15.70 10.13 3.52
N ALA A 203 16.67 10.95 3.90
CA ALA A 203 18.09 10.63 3.79
C ALA A 203 18.51 9.45 4.68
N SER A 204 17.90 9.29 5.88
CA SER A 204 18.20 8.15 6.75
C SER A 204 17.68 6.80 6.25
N PHE A 205 16.67 6.80 5.38
CA PHE A 205 16.02 5.59 4.90
C PHE A 205 16.11 5.35 3.39
N HIS A 206 16.85 6.18 2.64
CA HIS A 206 16.89 6.10 1.18
C HIS A 206 17.37 4.75 0.64
N ASP A 207 18.17 4.03 1.38
CA ASP A 207 18.75 2.74 1.02
C ASP A 207 18.21 1.56 1.84
N ILE A 208 17.15 1.75 2.63
CA ILE A 208 16.56 0.70 3.50
C ILE A 208 16.13 -0.55 2.74
N GLY A 209 15.86 -0.44 1.44
CA GLY A 209 15.50 -1.56 0.57
C GLY A 209 16.68 -2.42 0.11
N LYS A 210 17.92 -1.95 0.22
CA LYS A 210 19.11 -2.66 -0.29
C LYS A 210 19.31 -4.05 0.32
N PRO A 211 19.17 -4.27 1.64
CA PRO A 211 19.33 -5.60 2.23
C PRO A 211 18.36 -6.66 1.67
N PHE A 212 17.16 -6.21 1.24
CA PHE A 212 16.10 -7.07 0.73
C PHE A 212 16.15 -7.27 -0.78
N SER A 213 16.97 -6.51 -1.49
CA SER A 213 17.19 -6.61 -2.94
C SER A 213 18.47 -7.36 -3.32
N TYR A 214 19.20 -7.87 -2.33
CA TYR A 214 20.47 -8.55 -2.51
C TYR A 214 20.32 -9.83 -3.36
N GLN A 215 21.24 -9.99 -4.32
CA GLN A 215 21.40 -11.21 -5.10
C GLN A 215 22.84 -11.71 -4.90
N ASP A 216 23.01 -13.01 -4.67
CA ASP A 216 24.32 -13.64 -4.56
C ASP A 216 25.14 -13.46 -5.84
N GLY A 217 26.35 -12.92 -5.72
CA GLY A 217 27.28 -12.70 -6.81
C GLY A 217 28.58 -12.08 -6.29
N GLU A 218 29.62 -12.04 -7.14
CA GLU A 218 30.92 -11.45 -6.79
C GLU A 218 30.85 -9.94 -6.51
N VAL A 219 29.84 -9.25 -7.07
CA VAL A 219 29.56 -7.84 -6.85
C VAL A 219 28.08 -7.68 -6.51
N ARG A 220 27.78 -6.99 -5.41
CA ARG A 220 26.40 -6.70 -4.99
C ARG A 220 25.78 -5.66 -5.91
N HIS A 221 24.71 -6.04 -6.57
CA HIS A 221 23.86 -5.15 -7.36
C HIS A 221 22.49 -5.02 -6.69
N PHE A 222 22.21 -3.86 -6.14
CA PHE A 222 20.94 -3.55 -5.48
C PHE A 222 19.92 -3.04 -6.51
N HIS A 223 19.36 -3.96 -7.31
CA HIS A 223 18.36 -3.60 -8.30
C HIS A 223 17.00 -3.31 -7.64
N ASN A 224 16.31 -2.29 -8.18
CA ASN A 224 14.96 -1.89 -7.76
C ASN A 224 14.83 -1.41 -6.30
N HIS A 225 15.88 -0.85 -5.72
CA HIS A 225 15.78 -0.08 -4.52
C HIS A 225 15.93 1.43 -4.87
N PRO A 226 15.32 2.32 -4.18
CA PRO A 226 14.06 2.21 -3.44
C PRO A 226 12.87 2.08 -4.39
N GLN A 227 11.95 1.19 -4.07
CA GLN A 227 10.64 1.15 -4.73
C GLN A 227 9.55 1.14 -3.67
#